data_9569168b318285fc275791df47ff89a4
#
_entry.id   9569168b318285fc275791df47ff89a4
#
_cell.length_a   1.000
_cell.length_b   1.000
_cell.length_c   1.000
_cell.angle_alpha   90.00
_cell.angle_beta   90.00
_cell.angle_gamma   90.00
#
_symmetry.space_group_name_H-M   'P 1'
#
loop_
_entity.id
_entity.type
_entity.pdbx_description
1 polymer ?
#
loop_
_entity_poly.entity_id
_entity_poly.type
_entity_poly.pdbx_seq_one_letter_code
_entity_poly.pdbx_strand_id
1 'polypeptide(L)'
;MFYLIFLAIGIYIVSFLPSLFTIQSWVIVFFGAIGIFFSHRFHYQLTPLLIFFTLISVGIGWGHIKAERVLEYQLPESLNRHVYVIKGFVRGPVNRQANRLSFDFDVESFETQSHTTMVTPNSYSLDHLRLSWYAKVGSLSSLHAGDHWQLLVRLKQPQGLTNFSGFDYQAWLVEKQFSATGYVLASDLNHLVILDNCDWLCFLSSNLTRLREDIKLFIFTTDLSDRNKAIISALTIGDKSGLGKWWGDLSRLGIVHLLVISGLHIGLVAGL
;
A
#
# COMPACT_ATOMS: atom_id res chain seq x y z
N MET A 1 -2.01 30.60 -8.27
CA MET A 1 -2.81 29.44 -8.77
C MET A 1 -2.25 28.87 -10.07
N PHE A 2 -1.92 29.67 -11.10
CA PHE A 2 -1.36 29.18 -12.37
C PHE A 2 -0.05 28.41 -12.25
N TYR A 3 0.84 28.75 -11.33
CA TYR A 3 2.14 28.07 -11.16
C TYR A 3 2.02 26.60 -10.69
N LEU A 4 0.98 26.26 -9.92
CA LEU A 4 0.73 24.88 -9.49
C LEU A 4 0.30 23.99 -10.65
N ILE A 5 -0.35 24.54 -11.67
CA ILE A 5 -0.75 23.80 -12.86
C ILE A 5 0.49 23.32 -13.63
N PHE A 6 1.50 24.16 -13.78
CA PHE A 6 2.74 23.78 -14.49
C PHE A 6 3.51 22.68 -13.75
N LEU A 7 3.54 22.75 -12.43
CA LEU A 7 4.14 21.69 -11.61
C LEU A 7 3.37 20.36 -11.77
N ALA A 8 2.02 20.41 -11.75
CA ALA A 8 1.18 19.24 -11.98
C ALA A 8 1.37 18.64 -13.39
N ILE A 9 1.50 19.48 -14.41
CA ILE A 9 1.83 19.04 -15.79
C ILE A 9 3.17 18.32 -15.81
N GLY A 10 4.19 18.84 -15.12
CA GLY A 10 5.49 18.19 -15.01
C GLY A 10 5.41 16.80 -14.39
N ILE A 11 4.68 16.65 -13.28
CA ILE A 11 4.46 15.34 -12.65
C ILE A 11 3.72 14.38 -13.60
N TYR A 12 2.71 14.88 -14.32
CA TYR A 12 1.93 14.07 -15.25
C TYR A 12 2.76 13.58 -16.46
N ILE A 13 3.72 14.38 -16.93
CA ILE A 13 4.63 14.00 -18.02
C ILE A 13 5.43 12.74 -17.65
N VAL A 14 5.80 12.55 -16.37
CA VAL A 14 6.57 11.38 -15.91
C VAL A 14 5.85 10.07 -16.22
N SER A 15 4.52 10.04 -16.19
CA SER A 15 3.74 8.82 -16.49
C SER A 15 3.83 8.37 -17.96
N PHE A 16 4.31 9.22 -18.86
CA PHE A 16 4.50 8.90 -20.28
C PHE A 16 5.96 8.60 -20.65
N LEU A 17 6.90 8.76 -19.71
CA LEU A 17 8.30 8.51 -19.98
C LEU A 17 8.60 7.00 -19.95
N PRO A 18 9.22 6.43 -21.01
CA PRO A 18 9.50 4.99 -21.08
C PRO A 18 10.60 4.53 -20.11
N SER A 19 11.40 5.46 -19.61
CA SER A 19 12.45 5.22 -18.63
C SER A 19 12.64 6.44 -17.74
N LEU A 20 13.08 6.19 -16.51
CA LEU A 20 13.37 7.26 -15.56
C LEU A 20 14.75 7.89 -15.90
N PHE A 21 14.80 9.22 -16.01
CA PHE A 21 16.03 9.99 -16.28
C PHE A 21 16.61 10.52 -14.97
N THR A 22 17.73 9.99 -14.53
CA THR A 22 18.22 10.26 -13.15
C THR A 22 18.91 11.61 -12.96
N ILE A 23 19.88 11.96 -13.76
CA ILE A 23 20.69 13.18 -13.55
C ILE A 23 20.27 14.34 -14.46
N GLN A 24 19.77 14.04 -15.64
CA GLN A 24 19.49 15.04 -16.67
C GLN A 24 18.38 16.03 -16.29
N SER A 25 17.35 15.58 -15.54
CA SER A 25 16.29 16.46 -15.08
C SER A 25 16.77 17.53 -14.09
N TRP A 26 17.69 17.21 -13.20
CA TRP A 26 18.28 18.17 -12.26
C TRP A 26 19.17 19.20 -12.95
N VAL A 27 19.87 18.80 -14.02
CA VAL A 27 20.65 19.71 -14.87
C VAL A 27 19.74 20.74 -15.51
N ILE A 28 18.58 20.32 -16.03
CA ILE A 28 17.60 21.24 -16.64
C ILE A 28 17.03 22.21 -15.60
N VAL A 29 16.71 21.73 -14.38
CA VAL A 29 16.24 22.58 -13.29
C VAL A 29 17.31 23.63 -12.92
N PHE A 30 18.56 23.22 -12.81
CA PHE A 30 19.66 24.09 -12.45
C PHE A 30 19.90 25.18 -13.51
N PHE A 31 19.97 24.81 -14.79
CA PHE A 31 20.12 25.79 -15.87
C PHE A 31 18.90 26.67 -16.04
N GLY A 32 17.68 26.16 -15.79
CA GLY A 32 16.46 26.95 -15.76
C GLY A 32 16.50 28.03 -14.67
N ALA A 33 16.92 27.67 -13.46
CA ALA A 33 17.06 28.61 -12.34
C ALA A 33 18.10 29.72 -12.64
N ILE A 34 19.25 29.34 -13.23
CA ILE A 34 20.26 30.30 -13.69
C ILE A 34 19.66 31.21 -14.77
N GLY A 35 18.95 30.65 -15.74
CA GLY A 35 18.30 31.41 -16.81
C GLY A 35 17.30 32.43 -16.27
N ILE A 36 16.49 32.06 -15.25
CA ILE A 36 15.56 32.99 -14.60
C ILE A 36 16.33 34.14 -13.94
N PHE A 37 17.42 33.85 -13.22
CA PHE A 37 18.24 34.87 -12.56
C PHE A 37 18.81 35.88 -13.57
N PHE A 38 19.38 35.42 -14.66
CA PHE A 38 19.93 36.29 -15.70
C PHE A 38 18.83 37.02 -16.49
N SER A 39 17.70 36.37 -16.80
CA SER A 39 16.58 36.99 -17.47
C SER A 39 15.97 38.13 -16.65
N HIS A 40 15.81 37.95 -15.36
CA HIS A 40 15.32 38.99 -14.46
C HIS A 40 16.26 40.20 -14.43
N ARG A 41 17.57 39.98 -14.61
CA ARG A 41 18.58 41.06 -14.59
C ARG A 41 18.67 41.82 -15.90
N PHE A 42 18.41 41.16 -17.06
CA PHE A 42 18.66 41.73 -18.38
C PHE A 42 17.45 41.83 -19.30
N HIS A 43 16.47 40.91 -19.22
CA HIS A 43 15.31 40.82 -20.12
C HIS A 43 14.03 40.34 -19.43
N TYR A 44 13.23 41.23 -18.93
CA TYR A 44 11.98 40.92 -18.21
C TYR A 44 10.96 40.13 -19.05
N GLN A 45 10.97 40.24 -20.38
CA GLN A 45 10.00 39.58 -21.25
C GLN A 45 10.12 38.05 -21.30
N LEU A 46 11.32 37.49 -21.08
CA LEU A 46 11.57 36.05 -21.09
C LEU A 46 11.34 35.38 -19.74
N THR A 47 11.22 36.14 -18.66
CA THR A 47 11.07 35.64 -17.30
C THR A 47 9.88 34.68 -17.13
N PRO A 48 8.65 34.96 -17.63
CA PRO A 48 7.50 34.06 -17.46
C PRO A 48 7.69 32.72 -18.18
N LEU A 49 8.36 32.71 -19.34
CA LEU A 49 8.67 31.51 -20.09
C LEU A 49 9.65 30.63 -19.33
N LEU A 50 10.68 31.22 -18.75
CA LEU A 50 11.70 30.50 -17.97
C LEU A 50 11.11 29.94 -16.67
N ILE A 51 10.22 30.68 -16.00
CA ILE A 51 9.49 30.18 -14.83
C ILE A 51 8.63 28.97 -15.21
N PHE A 52 7.94 29.02 -16.34
CA PHE A 52 7.13 27.92 -16.86
C PHE A 52 7.97 26.65 -17.04
N PHE A 53 9.09 26.71 -17.76
CA PHE A 53 9.96 25.55 -17.98
C PHE A 53 10.58 25.03 -16.69
N THR A 54 10.97 25.92 -15.77
CA THR A 54 11.54 25.51 -14.48
C THR A 54 10.53 24.77 -13.62
N LEU A 55 9.29 25.25 -13.54
CA LEU A 55 8.25 24.59 -12.78
C LEU A 55 7.88 23.21 -13.34
N ILE A 56 7.82 23.07 -14.66
CA ILE A 56 7.62 21.76 -15.31
C ILE A 56 8.80 20.84 -14.97
N SER A 57 10.03 21.30 -15.07
CA SER A 57 11.22 20.50 -14.76
C SER A 57 11.28 20.08 -13.29
N VAL A 58 10.90 20.95 -12.36
CA VAL A 58 10.75 20.61 -10.94
C VAL A 58 9.67 19.53 -10.75
N GLY A 59 8.53 19.65 -11.45
CA GLY A 59 7.47 18.65 -11.43
C GLY A 59 7.94 17.28 -11.93
N ILE A 60 8.67 17.26 -13.05
CA ILE A 60 9.27 16.04 -13.62
C ILE A 60 10.25 15.44 -12.62
N GLY A 61 11.16 16.22 -12.05
CA GLY A 61 12.14 15.73 -11.07
C GLY A 61 11.48 15.15 -9.82
N TRP A 62 10.48 15.82 -9.29
CA TRP A 62 9.71 15.33 -8.14
C TRP A 62 8.96 14.04 -8.44
N GLY A 63 8.26 13.97 -9.58
CA GLY A 63 7.55 12.77 -10.02
C GLY A 63 8.49 11.59 -10.21
N HIS A 64 9.67 11.85 -10.76
CA HIS A 64 10.73 10.87 -10.96
C HIS A 64 11.23 10.27 -9.65
N ILE A 65 11.61 11.12 -8.66
CA ILE A 65 12.06 10.67 -7.34
C ILE A 65 10.99 9.80 -6.66
N LYS A 66 9.72 10.19 -6.80
CA LYS A 66 8.61 9.40 -6.24
C LYS A 66 8.45 8.06 -6.94
N ALA A 67 8.53 8.02 -8.27
CA ALA A 67 8.45 6.79 -9.04
C ALA A 67 9.63 5.85 -8.75
N GLU A 68 10.85 6.37 -8.66
CA GLU A 68 12.04 5.61 -8.34
C GLU A 68 11.94 4.95 -6.95
N ARG A 69 11.52 5.70 -5.94
CA ARG A 69 11.27 5.14 -4.60
C ARG A 69 10.27 3.99 -4.60
N VAL A 70 9.17 4.15 -5.35
CA VAL A 70 8.15 3.10 -5.44
C VAL A 70 8.72 1.83 -6.10
N LEU A 71 9.58 1.98 -7.11
CA LEU A 71 10.22 0.85 -7.78
C LEU A 71 11.30 0.18 -6.92
N GLU A 72 12.05 0.94 -6.13
CA GLU A 72 13.05 0.43 -5.19
C GLU A 72 12.44 -0.46 -4.09
N TYR A 73 11.20 -0.17 -3.66
CA TYR A 73 10.48 -0.98 -2.67
C TYR A 73 9.89 -2.28 -3.24
N GLN A 74 9.94 -2.50 -4.55
CA GLN A 74 9.41 -3.72 -5.16
C GLN A 74 10.43 -4.85 -5.14
N LEU A 75 9.94 -6.08 -4.98
CA LEU A 75 10.76 -7.28 -5.06
C LEU A 75 11.49 -7.35 -6.40
N PRO A 76 12.84 -7.42 -6.44
CA PRO A 76 13.59 -7.56 -7.69
C PRO A 76 13.20 -8.82 -8.47
N GLU A 77 13.35 -8.76 -9.80
CA GLU A 77 13.02 -9.89 -10.67
C GLU A 77 13.86 -11.15 -10.34
N SER A 78 15.10 -10.94 -9.93
CA SER A 78 16.01 -12.02 -9.49
C SER A 78 15.50 -12.79 -8.28
N LEU A 79 14.66 -12.18 -7.44
CA LEU A 79 14.09 -12.76 -6.22
C LEU A 79 12.64 -13.23 -6.43
N ASN A 80 12.10 -13.08 -7.65
CA ASN A 80 10.74 -13.45 -8.00
C ASN A 80 10.52 -14.96 -7.95
N ARG A 81 9.41 -15.41 -7.34
CA ARG A 81 9.00 -16.81 -7.19
C ARG A 81 9.90 -17.70 -6.32
N HIS A 82 10.84 -17.13 -5.60
CA HIS A 82 11.65 -17.88 -4.63
C HIS A 82 10.89 -18.06 -3.30
N VAL A 83 11.40 -18.98 -2.49
CA VAL A 83 10.82 -19.31 -1.18
C VAL A 83 11.65 -18.66 -0.08
N TYR A 84 10.97 -18.06 0.86
CA TYR A 84 11.56 -17.27 1.94
C TYR A 84 10.92 -17.63 3.28
N VAL A 85 11.72 -17.55 4.32
CA VAL A 85 11.23 -17.51 5.70
C VAL A 85 11.18 -16.05 6.11
N ILE A 86 9.99 -15.58 6.47
CA ILE A 86 9.78 -14.22 6.93
C ILE A 86 9.24 -14.22 8.34
N LYS A 87 9.61 -13.20 9.13
CA LYS A 87 9.03 -12.92 10.43
C LYS A 87 8.47 -11.50 10.43
N GLY A 88 7.38 -11.30 11.14
CA GLY A 88 6.74 -9.98 11.22
C GLY A 88 5.31 -10.04 11.72
N PHE A 89 4.57 -8.97 11.49
CA PHE A 89 3.22 -8.78 12.02
C PHE A 89 2.14 -8.86 10.94
N VAL A 90 1.01 -9.43 11.33
CA VAL A 90 -0.23 -9.35 10.53
C VAL A 90 -0.82 -7.96 10.67
N ARG A 91 -0.82 -7.20 9.57
CA ARG A 91 -1.34 -5.83 9.54
C ARG A 91 -2.79 -5.81 9.11
N GLY A 92 -3.60 -5.10 9.89
CA GLY A 92 -5.00 -4.89 9.54
C GLY A 92 -5.87 -6.15 9.55
N PRO A 93 -7.10 -6.04 9.07
CA PRO A 93 -8.07 -7.12 9.16
C PRO A 93 -7.73 -8.28 8.21
N VAL A 94 -7.88 -9.50 8.71
CA VAL A 94 -7.74 -10.73 7.92
C VAL A 94 -9.02 -10.97 7.12
N ASN A 95 -8.91 -11.03 5.80
CA ASN A 95 -10.03 -11.36 4.93
C ASN A 95 -10.18 -12.88 4.81
N ARG A 96 -11.24 -13.43 5.42
CA ARG A 96 -11.53 -14.85 5.49
C ARG A 96 -12.51 -15.24 4.39
N GLN A 97 -12.08 -16.11 3.49
CA GLN A 97 -12.91 -16.77 2.48
C GLN A 97 -12.93 -18.28 2.76
N ALA A 98 -13.84 -19.02 2.14
CA ALA A 98 -14.03 -20.44 2.43
C ALA A 98 -12.73 -21.28 2.50
N ASN A 99 -11.80 -21.08 1.57
CA ASN A 99 -10.55 -21.84 1.48
C ASN A 99 -9.29 -20.98 1.44
N ARG A 100 -9.41 -19.68 1.77
CA ARG A 100 -8.32 -18.71 1.64
C ARG A 100 -8.41 -17.65 2.70
N LEU A 101 -7.30 -17.38 3.38
CA LEU A 101 -7.08 -16.14 4.11
C LEU A 101 -6.24 -15.19 3.26
N SER A 102 -6.62 -13.92 3.22
CA SER A 102 -5.80 -12.87 2.61
C SER A 102 -5.56 -11.79 3.64
N PHE A 103 -4.31 -11.44 3.84
CA PHE A 103 -3.89 -10.50 4.86
C PHE A 103 -2.66 -9.71 4.42
N ASP A 104 -2.48 -8.57 5.02
CA ASP A 104 -1.31 -7.73 4.87
C ASP A 104 -0.31 -8.11 5.96
N PHE A 105 0.98 -8.06 5.64
CA PHE A 105 2.04 -8.51 6.53
C PHE A 105 3.20 -7.52 6.50
N ASP A 106 3.58 -6.99 7.66
CA ASP A 106 4.73 -6.12 7.83
C ASP A 106 5.93 -7.00 8.22
N VAL A 107 6.98 -6.98 7.41
CA VAL A 107 8.15 -7.83 7.56
C VAL A 107 9.19 -7.17 8.44
N GLU A 108 9.63 -7.88 9.47
CA GLU A 108 10.76 -7.48 10.33
C GLU A 108 12.06 -8.15 9.93
N SER A 109 11.98 -9.42 9.56
CA SER A 109 13.15 -10.18 9.10
C SER A 109 12.79 -11.08 7.91
N PHE A 110 13.77 -11.26 7.05
CA PHE A 110 13.63 -11.93 5.78
C PHE A 110 14.87 -12.81 5.56
N GLU A 111 14.66 -14.11 5.42
CA GLU A 111 15.73 -15.10 5.21
C GLU A 111 15.42 -15.93 3.97
N THR A 112 16.43 -16.13 3.11
CA THR A 112 16.29 -17.04 1.97
C THR A 112 16.61 -18.47 2.39
N GLN A 113 15.81 -19.43 1.94
CA GLN A 113 16.06 -20.86 2.20
C GLN A 113 17.14 -21.45 1.30
N SER A 114 17.70 -20.68 0.37
CA SER A 114 18.76 -21.14 -0.52
C SER A 114 20.13 -21.11 0.18
N HIS A 115 20.71 -22.27 0.42
CA HIS A 115 22.02 -22.47 1.07
C HIS A 115 23.22 -21.84 0.33
N THR A 116 23.04 -21.13 -0.78
CA THR A 116 24.14 -20.75 -1.66
C THR A 116 24.47 -19.25 -1.66
N THR A 117 23.57 -18.39 -1.18
CA THR A 117 23.85 -16.95 -1.11
C THR A 117 23.12 -16.36 0.10
N MET A 118 23.88 -15.98 1.13
CA MET A 118 23.37 -15.04 2.12
C MET A 118 23.11 -13.71 1.40
N VAL A 119 21.87 -13.51 0.91
CA VAL A 119 21.42 -12.18 0.53
C VAL A 119 21.21 -11.45 1.87
N THR A 120 22.20 -10.65 2.22
CA THR A 120 22.10 -9.80 3.42
C THR A 120 20.90 -8.89 3.27
N PRO A 121 20.05 -8.75 4.29
CA PRO A 121 18.80 -7.95 4.26
C PRO A 121 19.01 -6.47 3.92
N ASN A 122 20.25 -5.99 3.91
CA ASN A 122 20.60 -4.57 3.78
C ASN A 122 20.42 -3.97 2.38
N SER A 123 20.05 -4.76 1.36
CA SER A 123 19.91 -4.23 -0.01
C SER A 123 18.47 -4.01 -0.47
N TYR A 124 17.49 -4.62 0.17
CA TYR A 124 16.08 -4.54 -0.25
C TYR A 124 15.17 -4.49 0.99
N SER A 125 14.43 -3.41 1.18
CA SER A 125 13.41 -3.33 2.22
C SER A 125 12.10 -3.90 1.69
N LEU A 126 11.83 -5.17 2.02
CA LEU A 126 10.52 -5.79 1.76
C LEU A 126 9.63 -5.55 2.98
N ASP A 127 9.14 -4.32 3.12
CA ASP A 127 8.47 -3.90 4.34
C ASP A 127 7.02 -4.37 4.42
N HIS A 128 6.31 -4.37 3.29
CA HIS A 128 4.87 -4.59 3.26
C HIS A 128 4.46 -5.60 2.19
N LEU A 129 3.87 -6.72 2.62
CA LEU A 129 3.49 -7.84 1.76
C LEU A 129 1.98 -8.07 1.75
N ARG A 130 1.44 -8.45 0.59
CA ARG A 130 0.09 -8.99 0.47
C ARG A 130 0.14 -10.50 0.34
N LEU A 131 -0.27 -11.22 1.39
CA LEU A 131 -0.19 -12.66 1.48
C LEU A 131 -1.54 -13.36 1.37
N SER A 132 -1.51 -14.56 0.83
CA SER A 132 -2.65 -15.48 0.79
C SER A 132 -2.26 -16.80 1.42
N TRP A 133 -3.06 -17.31 2.32
CA TRP A 133 -2.89 -18.61 2.93
C TRP A 133 -4.03 -19.53 2.51
N TYR A 134 -3.71 -20.59 1.81
CA TYR A 134 -4.66 -21.59 1.34
C TYR A 134 -4.57 -22.81 2.26
N ALA A 135 -5.67 -23.14 2.96
CA ALA A 135 -5.76 -24.33 3.76
C ALA A 135 -7.19 -24.82 3.87
N LYS A 136 -7.34 -26.07 4.31
CA LYS A 136 -8.69 -26.67 4.51
C LYS A 136 -9.46 -25.90 5.59
N VAL A 137 -10.76 -25.80 5.40
CA VAL A 137 -11.68 -25.17 6.35
C VAL A 137 -11.45 -25.74 7.75
N GLY A 138 -11.20 -24.87 8.72
CA GLY A 138 -11.01 -25.23 10.14
C GLY A 138 -9.56 -25.21 10.66
N SER A 139 -8.54 -25.28 9.80
CA SER A 139 -7.14 -25.25 10.26
C SER A 139 -6.52 -23.85 10.38
N LEU A 140 -7.19 -22.84 9.90
CA LEU A 140 -6.71 -21.44 9.81
C LEU A 140 -7.40 -20.47 10.79
N SER A 141 -8.05 -20.99 11.82
CA SER A 141 -8.84 -20.16 12.73
C SER A 141 -8.04 -19.23 13.65
N SER A 142 -6.71 -19.37 13.71
CA SER A 142 -5.86 -18.70 14.70
C SER A 142 -5.07 -17.48 14.21
N LEU A 143 -5.22 -17.07 12.94
CA LEU A 143 -4.52 -15.88 12.43
C LEU A 143 -5.36 -14.63 12.70
N HIS A 144 -4.85 -13.74 13.52
CA HIS A 144 -5.50 -12.47 13.86
C HIS A 144 -4.62 -11.28 13.53
N ALA A 145 -5.26 -10.14 13.39
CA ALA A 145 -4.55 -8.88 13.22
C ALA A 145 -3.66 -8.58 14.44
N GLY A 146 -2.45 -8.12 14.19
CA GLY A 146 -1.45 -7.84 15.22
C GLY A 146 -0.69 -9.07 15.72
N ASP A 147 -0.99 -10.28 15.21
CA ASP A 147 -0.21 -11.46 15.54
C ASP A 147 1.17 -11.39 14.91
N HIS A 148 2.19 -11.82 15.65
CA HIS A 148 3.55 -11.95 15.17
C HIS A 148 3.78 -13.40 14.71
N TRP A 149 4.09 -13.58 13.42
CA TRP A 149 4.24 -14.90 12.81
C TRP A 149 5.60 -15.06 12.14
N GLN A 150 6.12 -16.28 12.20
CA GLN A 150 7.10 -16.77 11.26
C GLN A 150 6.37 -17.56 10.18
N LEU A 151 6.62 -17.24 8.92
CA LEU A 151 5.92 -17.82 7.77
C LEU A 151 6.90 -18.24 6.67
N LEU A 152 6.68 -19.42 6.12
CA LEU A 152 7.35 -19.86 4.88
C LEU A 152 6.49 -19.43 3.70
N VAL A 153 7.02 -18.53 2.87
CA VAL A 153 6.25 -17.90 1.79
C VAL A 153 6.94 -18.02 0.46
N ARG A 154 6.15 -18.06 -0.62
CA ARG A 154 6.65 -17.85 -1.97
C ARG A 154 6.20 -16.49 -2.44
N LEU A 155 7.17 -15.61 -2.71
CA LEU A 155 6.91 -14.23 -3.09
C LEU A 155 6.92 -14.04 -4.60
N LYS A 156 6.14 -13.07 -5.06
CA LYS A 156 6.05 -12.61 -6.45
C LYS A 156 6.08 -11.10 -6.49
N GLN A 157 6.65 -10.55 -7.56
CA GLN A 157 6.48 -9.12 -7.82
C GLN A 157 5.00 -8.72 -7.83
N PRO A 158 4.68 -7.47 -7.44
CA PRO A 158 3.33 -6.93 -7.55
C PRO A 158 2.94 -6.81 -9.03
N GLN A 159 2.31 -7.83 -9.57
CA GLN A 159 1.82 -7.85 -10.95
C GLN A 159 0.32 -8.08 -10.97
N GLY A 160 -0.36 -7.40 -11.86
CA GLY A 160 -1.80 -7.54 -12.11
C GLY A 160 -2.10 -7.63 -13.59
N LEU A 161 -3.24 -8.20 -13.93
CA LEU A 161 -3.76 -8.14 -15.29
C LEU A 161 -4.30 -6.72 -15.52
N THR A 162 -3.78 -6.05 -16.54
CA THR A 162 -4.26 -4.74 -16.96
C THR A 162 -5.44 -4.93 -17.89
N ASN A 163 -6.65 -4.66 -17.40
CA ASN A 163 -7.87 -4.64 -18.20
C ASN A 163 -8.24 -3.18 -18.48
N PHE A 164 -8.49 -2.83 -19.72
CA PHE A 164 -8.83 -1.44 -20.15
C PHE A 164 -10.11 -0.88 -19.49
N SER A 165 -10.98 -1.71 -18.97
CA SER A 165 -12.25 -1.30 -18.35
C SER A 165 -12.46 -1.87 -16.94
N GLY A 166 -11.45 -2.51 -16.35
CA GLY A 166 -11.53 -3.18 -15.05
C GLY A 166 -10.72 -2.49 -13.96
N PHE A 167 -10.79 -3.06 -12.77
CA PHE A 167 -9.97 -2.65 -11.64
C PHE A 167 -8.49 -2.96 -11.92
N ASP A 168 -7.64 -1.94 -11.89
CA ASP A 168 -6.19 -2.09 -12.03
C ASP A 168 -5.59 -2.52 -10.69
N TYR A 169 -5.43 -3.85 -10.56
CA TYR A 169 -4.89 -4.45 -9.35
C TYR A 169 -3.42 -4.09 -9.12
N GLN A 170 -2.64 -3.94 -10.19
CA GLN A 170 -1.23 -3.57 -10.08
C GLN A 170 -1.07 -2.13 -9.57
N ALA A 171 -1.81 -1.18 -10.15
CA ALA A 171 -1.81 0.20 -9.69
C ALA A 171 -2.25 0.30 -8.22
N TRP A 172 -3.25 -0.50 -7.82
CA TRP A 172 -3.70 -0.57 -6.43
C TRP A 172 -2.62 -1.12 -5.49
N LEU A 173 -1.87 -2.16 -5.86
CA LEU A 173 -0.76 -2.69 -5.07
C LEU A 173 0.34 -1.64 -4.88
N VAL A 174 0.66 -0.92 -5.95
CA VAL A 174 1.65 0.18 -5.93
C VAL A 174 1.17 1.34 -5.06
N GLU A 175 -0.09 1.76 -5.19
CA GLU A 175 -0.69 2.81 -4.36
C GLU A 175 -0.63 2.45 -2.86
N LYS A 176 -0.87 1.19 -2.53
CA LYS A 176 -0.80 0.66 -1.17
C LYS A 176 0.62 0.33 -0.71
N GLN A 177 1.62 0.59 -1.54
CA GLN A 177 3.04 0.37 -1.25
C GLN A 177 3.37 -1.11 -0.90
N PHE A 178 2.69 -2.06 -1.53
CA PHE A 178 3.06 -3.45 -1.38
C PHE A 178 4.36 -3.75 -2.13
N SER A 179 5.36 -4.22 -1.38
CA SER A 179 6.68 -4.61 -1.93
C SER A 179 6.61 -5.90 -2.74
N ALA A 180 5.76 -6.83 -2.29
CA ALA A 180 5.50 -8.08 -3.00
C ALA A 180 4.11 -8.64 -2.67
N THR A 181 3.67 -9.55 -3.52
CA THR A 181 2.53 -10.44 -3.25
C THR A 181 3.04 -11.86 -3.07
N GLY A 182 2.29 -12.71 -2.37
CA GLY A 182 2.72 -14.08 -2.19
C GLY A 182 1.68 -14.99 -1.56
N TYR A 183 2.11 -16.21 -1.34
CA TYR A 183 1.29 -17.18 -0.61
C TYR A 183 2.13 -18.01 0.37
N VAL A 184 1.49 -18.36 1.48
CA VAL A 184 2.08 -19.18 2.52
C VAL A 184 2.10 -20.62 2.07
N LEU A 185 3.27 -21.27 2.20
CA LEU A 185 3.45 -22.70 1.94
C LEU A 185 3.12 -23.49 3.20
N ALA A 186 2.58 -24.70 3.03
CA ALA A 186 2.39 -25.63 4.14
C ALA A 186 3.74 -26.09 4.68
N SER A 187 4.04 -25.77 5.94
CA SER A 187 5.30 -26.12 6.60
C SER A 187 5.15 -26.02 8.11
N ASP A 188 5.91 -26.85 8.84
CA ASP A 188 6.03 -26.76 10.30
C ASP A 188 6.79 -25.50 10.75
N LEU A 189 7.43 -24.79 9.83
CA LEU A 189 8.09 -23.51 10.08
C LEU A 189 7.06 -22.35 10.31
N ASN A 190 5.79 -22.57 9.96
CA ASN A 190 4.75 -21.60 10.17
C ASN A 190 4.24 -21.67 11.61
N HIS A 191 4.65 -20.73 12.44
CA HIS A 191 4.22 -20.70 13.83
C HIS A 191 4.06 -19.26 14.34
N LEU A 192 3.20 -19.12 15.34
CA LEU A 192 3.05 -17.88 16.08
C LEU A 192 4.31 -17.64 16.92
N VAL A 193 4.89 -16.47 16.79
CA VAL A 193 6.04 -16.04 17.59
C VAL A 193 5.54 -15.26 18.79
N ILE A 194 5.84 -15.73 19.98
CA ILE A 194 5.50 -15.02 21.23
C ILE A 194 6.57 -13.94 21.42
N LEU A 195 6.16 -12.69 21.39
CA LEU A 195 7.04 -11.55 21.67
C LEU A 195 7.08 -11.29 23.17
N ASP A 196 8.26 -11.45 23.76
CA ASP A 196 8.47 -11.10 25.17
C ASP A 196 8.54 -9.58 25.38
N ASN A 197 8.81 -8.79 24.33
CA ASN A 197 8.98 -7.34 24.40
C ASN A 197 8.28 -6.65 23.22
N CYS A 198 6.98 -6.41 23.34
CA CYS A 198 6.24 -5.54 22.42
C CYS A 198 6.24 -4.12 23.00
N ASP A 199 6.74 -3.14 22.23
CA ASP A 199 6.67 -1.73 22.61
C ASP A 199 5.21 -1.28 22.78
N TRP A 200 4.96 -0.29 23.65
CA TRP A 200 3.61 0.15 23.99
C TRP A 200 2.77 0.56 22.76
N LEU A 201 3.39 1.13 21.73
CA LEU A 201 2.73 1.48 20.46
C LEU A 201 2.30 0.23 19.68
N CYS A 202 3.15 -0.78 19.61
CA CYS A 202 2.84 -2.07 19.03
C CYS A 202 1.68 -2.74 19.77
N PHE A 203 1.70 -2.74 21.11
CA PHE A 203 0.62 -3.27 21.97
C PHE A 203 -0.70 -2.54 21.71
N LEU A 204 -0.68 -1.21 21.63
CA LEU A 204 -1.88 -0.41 21.41
C LEU A 204 -2.46 -0.66 20.00
N SER A 205 -1.63 -0.64 18.95
CA SER A 205 -2.08 -0.84 17.57
C SER A 205 -2.64 -2.25 17.34
N SER A 206 -2.01 -3.28 17.90
CA SER A 206 -2.47 -4.66 17.80
C SER A 206 -3.80 -4.87 18.52
N ASN A 207 -3.96 -4.32 19.73
CA ASN A 207 -5.21 -4.43 20.50
C ASN A 207 -6.36 -3.67 19.82
N LEU A 208 -6.12 -2.49 19.26
CA LEU A 208 -7.14 -1.76 18.49
C LEU A 208 -7.58 -2.52 17.25
N THR A 209 -6.64 -3.16 16.56
CA THR A 209 -6.95 -3.95 15.37
C THR A 209 -7.72 -5.22 15.73
N ARG A 210 -7.36 -5.90 16.82
CA ARG A 210 -8.13 -7.03 17.37
C ARG A 210 -9.54 -6.61 17.77
N LEU A 211 -9.67 -5.51 18.48
CA LEU A 211 -10.98 -4.98 18.88
C LEU A 211 -11.88 -4.72 17.66
N ARG A 212 -11.32 -4.17 16.58
CA ARG A 212 -12.07 -3.98 15.32
C ARG A 212 -12.49 -5.31 14.70
N GLU A 213 -11.61 -6.30 14.72
CA GLU A 213 -11.92 -7.65 14.22
C GLU A 213 -13.02 -8.31 15.06
N ASP A 214 -12.94 -8.20 16.37
CA ASP A 214 -13.97 -8.72 17.31
C ASP A 214 -15.32 -8.03 17.10
N ILE A 215 -15.34 -6.71 16.97
CA ILE A 215 -16.58 -5.96 16.67
C ILE A 215 -17.15 -6.43 15.32
N LYS A 216 -16.31 -6.61 14.31
CA LYS A 216 -16.72 -7.12 13.00
C LYS A 216 -17.36 -8.51 13.15
N LEU A 217 -16.69 -9.44 13.81
CA LEU A 217 -17.21 -10.78 14.04
C LEU A 217 -18.54 -10.72 14.79
N PHE A 218 -18.65 -9.90 15.83
CA PHE A 218 -19.89 -9.70 16.56
C PHE A 218 -21.04 -9.22 15.65
N ILE A 219 -20.80 -8.21 14.80
CA ILE A 219 -21.79 -7.72 13.83
C ILE A 219 -22.25 -8.86 12.89
N PHE A 220 -21.33 -9.71 12.46
CA PHE A 220 -21.65 -10.81 11.54
C PHE A 220 -22.39 -11.96 12.21
N THR A 221 -22.32 -12.12 13.55
CA THR A 221 -23.11 -13.12 14.30
C THR A 221 -24.54 -12.65 14.58
N THR A 222 -24.87 -11.37 14.39
CA THR A 222 -26.22 -10.85 14.59
C THR A 222 -27.18 -11.36 13.48
N ASP A 223 -28.48 -11.39 13.78
CA ASP A 223 -29.51 -11.81 12.81
C ASP A 223 -29.98 -10.68 11.88
N LEU A 224 -29.07 -9.77 11.54
CA LEU A 224 -29.33 -8.66 10.64
C LEU A 224 -29.12 -9.09 9.18
N SER A 225 -29.79 -8.38 8.24
CA SER A 225 -29.54 -8.58 6.81
C SER A 225 -28.07 -8.19 6.46
N ASP A 226 -27.49 -8.84 5.43
CA ASP A 226 -26.13 -8.57 4.96
C ASP A 226 -25.89 -7.09 4.66
N ARG A 227 -26.90 -6.42 4.12
CA ARG A 227 -26.87 -4.97 3.85
C ARG A 227 -26.68 -4.17 5.14
N ASN A 228 -27.46 -4.46 6.17
CA ASN A 228 -27.38 -3.75 7.45
C ASN A 228 -26.06 -4.03 8.14
N LYS A 229 -25.57 -5.29 8.12
CA LYS A 229 -24.26 -5.66 8.63
C LYS A 229 -23.13 -4.85 7.95
N ALA A 230 -23.18 -4.73 6.62
CA ALA A 230 -22.20 -3.97 5.85
C ALA A 230 -22.22 -2.47 6.20
N ILE A 231 -23.42 -1.86 6.33
CA ILE A 231 -23.58 -0.46 6.72
C ILE A 231 -23.07 -0.22 8.14
N ILE A 232 -23.46 -1.06 9.10
CA ILE A 232 -23.02 -0.95 10.49
C ILE A 232 -21.50 -1.08 10.57
N SER A 233 -20.89 -2.06 9.90
CA SER A 233 -19.45 -2.24 9.86
C SER A 233 -18.73 -1.01 9.27
N ALA A 234 -19.29 -0.42 8.21
CA ALA A 234 -18.71 0.80 7.62
C ALA A 234 -18.78 2.00 8.58
N LEU A 235 -19.86 2.13 9.35
CA LEU A 235 -20.07 3.24 10.26
C LEU A 235 -19.29 3.09 11.58
N THR A 236 -19.17 1.86 12.11
CA THR A 236 -18.57 1.62 13.45
C THR A 236 -17.07 1.42 13.39
N ILE A 237 -16.58 0.61 12.45
CA ILE A 237 -15.16 0.25 12.33
C ILE A 237 -14.50 0.72 11.04
N GLY A 238 -15.22 1.44 10.19
CA GLY A 238 -14.72 1.93 8.91
C GLY A 238 -14.55 0.85 7.83
N ASP A 239 -15.05 -0.38 8.05
CA ASP A 239 -14.92 -1.47 7.09
C ASP A 239 -15.97 -1.38 5.98
N LYS A 240 -15.54 -0.95 4.81
CA LYS A 240 -16.38 -0.78 3.60
C LYS A 240 -16.41 -2.02 2.70
N SER A 241 -15.72 -3.10 3.06
CA SER A 241 -15.56 -4.30 2.22
C SER A 241 -16.89 -4.95 1.84
N GLY A 242 -17.88 -4.90 2.73
CA GLY A 242 -19.22 -5.43 2.50
C GLY A 242 -20.14 -4.57 1.64
N LEU A 243 -19.80 -3.31 1.37
CA LEU A 243 -20.68 -2.36 0.68
C LEU A 243 -20.69 -2.50 -0.85
N GLY A 244 -19.74 -3.24 -1.43
CA GLY A 244 -19.52 -3.28 -2.88
C GLY A 244 -20.78 -3.57 -3.70
N LYS A 245 -21.63 -4.49 -3.24
CA LYS A 245 -22.89 -4.85 -3.91
C LYS A 245 -23.93 -3.71 -3.94
N TRP A 246 -23.91 -2.86 -2.94
CA TRP A 246 -24.90 -1.77 -2.76
C TRP A 246 -24.30 -0.37 -3.02
N TRP A 247 -23.04 -0.31 -3.43
CA TRP A 247 -22.34 0.96 -3.63
C TRP A 247 -23.05 1.88 -4.63
N GLY A 248 -23.58 1.31 -5.72
CA GLY A 248 -24.34 2.05 -6.73
C GLY A 248 -25.62 2.69 -6.18
N ASP A 249 -26.36 1.96 -5.35
CA ASP A 249 -27.61 2.45 -4.75
C ASP A 249 -27.33 3.52 -3.70
N LEU A 250 -26.30 3.30 -2.86
CA LEU A 250 -25.86 4.29 -1.85
C LEU A 250 -25.35 5.58 -2.51
N SER A 251 -24.68 5.46 -3.65
CA SER A 251 -24.22 6.58 -4.44
C SER A 251 -25.38 7.40 -5.02
N ARG A 252 -26.37 6.74 -5.59
CA ARG A 252 -27.59 7.40 -6.12
C ARG A 252 -28.37 8.12 -5.03
N LEU A 253 -28.40 7.58 -3.82
CA LEU A 253 -29.03 8.21 -2.65
C LEU A 253 -28.19 9.31 -2.03
N GLY A 254 -26.98 9.56 -2.51
CA GLY A 254 -26.07 10.58 -1.97
C GLY A 254 -25.52 10.27 -0.57
N ILE A 255 -25.67 9.01 -0.08
CA ILE A 255 -25.28 8.63 1.29
C ILE A 255 -23.82 8.22 1.38
N VAL A 256 -23.15 7.97 0.26
CA VAL A 256 -21.75 7.51 0.23
C VAL A 256 -20.82 8.47 0.97
N HIS A 257 -21.00 9.78 0.81
CA HIS A 257 -20.15 10.74 1.49
C HIS A 257 -20.31 10.69 3.02
N LEU A 258 -21.51 10.40 3.53
CA LEU A 258 -21.75 10.22 4.96
C LEU A 258 -20.98 8.99 5.50
N LEU A 259 -20.99 7.87 4.76
CA LEU A 259 -20.25 6.67 5.11
C LEU A 259 -18.73 6.89 5.07
N VAL A 260 -18.25 7.73 4.15
CA VAL A 260 -16.82 8.08 4.05
C VAL A 260 -16.40 8.99 5.20
N ILE A 261 -17.18 10.04 5.48
CA ILE A 261 -16.88 11.04 6.51
C ILE A 261 -17.00 10.43 7.91
N SER A 262 -18.04 9.62 8.19
CA SER A 262 -18.21 8.98 9.48
C SER A 262 -17.04 8.04 9.82
N GLY A 263 -16.58 7.24 8.85
CA GLY A 263 -15.39 6.41 9.01
C GLY A 263 -14.12 7.22 9.31
N LEU A 264 -13.98 8.41 8.69
CA LEU A 264 -12.88 9.32 8.97
C LEU A 264 -12.97 9.93 10.37
N HIS A 265 -14.16 10.39 10.78
CA HIS A 265 -14.38 10.98 12.10
C HIS A 265 -14.12 9.96 13.23
N ILE A 266 -14.64 8.74 13.09
CA ILE A 266 -14.39 7.68 14.07
C ILE A 266 -12.89 7.35 14.12
N GLY A 267 -12.21 7.25 12.97
CA GLY A 267 -10.78 7.05 12.90
C GLY A 267 -10.01 8.17 13.60
N LEU A 268 -10.42 9.41 13.42
CA LEU A 268 -9.76 10.58 13.99
C LEU A 268 -10.01 10.70 15.51
N VAL A 269 -11.23 10.42 15.98
CA VAL A 269 -11.59 10.40 17.40
C VAL A 269 -10.94 9.24 18.13
N ALA A 270 -10.81 8.09 17.48
CA ALA A 270 -10.13 6.92 18.04
C ALA A 270 -8.59 7.01 18.00
N GLY A 271 -8.03 8.09 17.42
CA GLY A 271 -6.58 8.26 17.30
C GLY A 271 -5.93 7.30 16.30
N LEU A 272 -6.66 6.89 15.29
CA LEU A 272 -6.27 5.83 14.34
C LEU A 272 -5.97 6.40 12.97
#